data_e0a20640fbbf37454fb16f3e8bfee1f8
#
_entry.id   e0a20640fbbf37454fb16f3e8bfee1f8
#
_cell.length_a   1.000
_cell.length_b   1.000
_cell.length_c   1.000
_cell.angle_alpha   90.00
_cell.angle_beta   90.00
_cell.angle_gamma   90.00
#
_symmetry.space_group_name_H-M   'P 1'
#
loop_
_entity.id
_entity.type
_entity.pdbx_description
1 polymer ?
#
loop_
_entity_poly.entity_id
_entity_poly.type
_entity_poly.pdbx_seq_one_letter_code
_entity_poly.pdbx_strand_id
1 'polypeptide(L)'
;MAKITLGIGASHTTLMNTSWAKVDHLLMAHDFKNGLHIASEELHAQNPDAVIVVGSNHFRGHWLDLMPGFTIGVDDIFSSGEHGTPSGPQKAFPEISLSLANHLVDNGFDMAFSTHLVID
;
A
#
# COMPACT_ATOMS: atom_id res chain seq x y z
N MET A 1 -2.38 1.64 -24.04
CA MET A 1 -2.02 0.35 -23.35
C MET A 1 -1.33 0.73 -22.07
N ALA A 2 -1.76 0.21 -20.92
CA ALA A 2 -1.11 0.47 -19.63
C ALA A 2 0.30 -0.14 -19.61
N LYS A 3 1.23 0.51 -18.92
CA LYS A 3 2.62 0.07 -18.78
C LYS A 3 3.04 0.19 -17.33
N ILE A 4 3.64 -0.86 -16.78
CA ILE A 4 4.32 -0.80 -15.48
C ILE A 4 5.69 -0.14 -15.71
N THR A 5 5.92 1.00 -15.08
CA THR A 5 7.16 1.78 -15.24
C THR A 5 8.12 1.58 -14.08
N LEU A 6 7.62 1.20 -12.91
CA LEU A 6 8.42 1.00 -11.72
C LEU A 6 7.79 -0.05 -10.80
N GLY A 7 8.60 -0.87 -10.15
CA GLY A 7 8.21 -1.76 -9.06
C GLY A 7 9.09 -1.51 -7.85
N ILE A 8 8.49 -1.26 -6.68
CA ILE A 8 9.18 -1.04 -5.41
C ILE A 8 8.72 -2.10 -4.43
N GLY A 9 9.67 -2.77 -3.77
CA GLY A 9 9.41 -3.64 -2.64
C GLY A 9 10.07 -3.09 -1.38
N ALA A 10 9.30 -2.89 -0.32
CA ALA A 10 9.82 -2.39 0.94
C ALA A 10 9.12 -3.05 2.13
N SER A 11 9.85 -3.22 3.25
CA SER A 11 9.21 -3.58 4.51
C SER A 11 8.52 -2.36 5.11
N HIS A 12 7.26 -2.51 5.54
CA HIS A 12 6.57 -1.45 6.24
C HIS A 12 6.68 -1.65 7.76
N THR A 13 7.88 -1.50 8.29
CA THR A 13 8.11 -1.60 9.73
C THR A 13 7.76 -0.30 10.44
N THR A 14 7.00 -0.39 11.52
CA THR A 14 6.65 0.76 12.37
C THR A 14 7.83 1.27 13.21
N LEU A 15 8.92 0.51 13.30
CA LEU A 15 10.10 0.90 14.09
C LEU A 15 10.70 2.23 13.66
N MET A 16 10.61 2.56 12.39
CA MET A 16 11.12 3.85 11.87
C MET A 16 10.35 5.05 12.40
N ASN A 17 9.07 4.88 12.72
CA ASN A 17 8.23 5.97 13.23
C ASN A 17 8.15 5.97 14.77
N THR A 18 7.97 4.79 15.39
CA THR A 18 7.67 4.67 16.82
C THR A 18 8.89 4.51 17.69
N SER A 19 9.99 4.03 17.16
CA SER A 19 11.18 3.63 17.93
C SER A 19 12.48 4.15 17.33
N TRP A 20 12.43 5.20 16.52
CA TRP A 20 13.63 5.74 15.87
C TRP A 20 14.76 6.00 16.87
N ALA A 21 14.48 6.65 17.98
CA ALA A 21 15.48 6.93 19.03
C ALA A 21 16.13 5.68 19.66
N LYS A 22 15.55 4.50 19.44
CA LYS A 22 16.13 3.23 19.89
C LYS A 22 17.04 2.58 18.85
N VAL A 23 16.93 2.96 17.60
CA VAL A 23 17.62 2.32 16.46
C VAL A 23 18.49 3.29 15.66
N ASP A 24 18.44 4.59 15.94
CA ASP A 24 19.18 5.63 15.22
C ASP A 24 20.72 5.51 15.32
N HIS A 25 21.22 4.75 16.28
CA HIS A 25 22.65 4.40 16.39
C HIS A 25 23.05 3.23 15.47
N LEU A 26 22.10 2.54 14.83
CA LEU A 26 22.37 1.41 13.95
C LEU A 26 22.52 1.85 12.50
N LEU A 27 23.63 1.53 11.88
CA LEU A 27 23.90 1.83 10.48
C LEU A 27 22.78 1.28 9.56
N MET A 28 22.33 0.05 9.82
CA MET A 28 21.23 -0.58 9.07
C MET A 28 19.92 0.23 9.09
N ALA A 29 19.63 0.94 10.18
CA ALA A 29 18.43 1.78 10.26
C ALA A 29 18.56 3.02 9.33
N HIS A 30 19.73 3.60 9.26
CA HIS A 30 20.02 4.70 8.32
C HIS A 30 19.99 4.22 6.88
N ASP A 31 20.57 3.06 6.57
CA ASP A 31 20.56 2.47 5.23
C ASP A 31 19.13 2.20 4.77
N PHE A 32 18.30 1.63 5.64
CA PHE A 32 16.88 1.40 5.34
C PHE A 32 16.13 2.71 5.06
N LYS A 33 16.30 3.72 5.91
CA LYS A 33 15.66 5.03 5.74
C LYS A 33 16.12 5.72 4.45
N ASN A 34 17.40 5.64 4.13
CA ASN A 34 17.95 6.15 2.89
C ASN A 34 17.38 5.41 1.67
N GLY A 35 17.25 4.08 1.75
CA GLY A 35 16.61 3.27 0.72
C GLY A 35 15.17 3.67 0.43
N LEU A 36 14.38 3.96 1.49
CA LEU A 36 13.01 4.48 1.32
C LEU A 36 13.00 5.86 0.67
N HIS A 37 13.97 6.72 1.00
CA HIS A 37 14.09 8.04 0.38
C HIS A 37 14.39 7.92 -1.11
N ILE A 38 15.35 7.09 -1.50
CA ILE A 38 15.69 6.80 -2.90
C ILE A 38 14.47 6.25 -3.65
N ALA A 39 13.74 5.29 -3.06
CA ALA A 39 12.53 4.72 -3.66
C ALA A 39 11.44 5.78 -3.88
N SER A 40 11.30 6.73 -2.94
CA SER A 40 10.38 7.86 -3.07
C SER A 40 10.79 8.80 -4.22
N GLU A 41 12.08 9.13 -4.33
CA GLU A 41 12.60 9.98 -5.41
C GLU A 41 12.38 9.33 -6.78
N GLU A 42 12.66 8.03 -6.91
CA GLU A 42 12.42 7.28 -8.13
C GLU A 42 10.94 7.26 -8.53
N LEU A 43 10.04 7.04 -7.55
CA LEU A 43 8.60 7.10 -7.79
C LEU A 43 8.16 8.46 -8.31
N HIS A 44 8.63 9.54 -7.70
CA HIS A 44 8.32 10.90 -8.14
C HIS A 44 8.89 11.19 -9.54
N ALA A 45 10.10 10.73 -9.83
CA ALA A 45 10.74 10.91 -11.13
C ALA A 45 9.97 10.20 -12.27
N GLN A 46 9.34 9.03 -11.97
CA GLN A 46 8.49 8.32 -12.94
C GLN A 46 7.17 9.04 -13.21
N ASN A 47 6.69 9.86 -12.28
CA ASN A 47 5.41 10.57 -12.37
C ASN A 47 4.27 9.70 -12.92
N PRO A 48 3.95 8.56 -12.28
CA PRO A 48 2.96 7.63 -12.79
C PRO A 48 1.53 8.20 -12.73
N ASP A 49 0.67 7.77 -13.63
CA ASP A 49 -0.76 8.13 -13.62
C ASP A 49 -1.50 7.53 -12.41
N ALA A 50 -1.08 6.34 -11.98
CA ALA A 50 -1.63 5.63 -10.82
C ALA A 50 -0.55 4.77 -10.14
N VAL A 51 -0.72 4.51 -8.83
CA VAL A 51 0.12 3.61 -8.03
C VAL A 51 -0.74 2.47 -7.52
N ILE A 52 -0.29 1.23 -7.72
CA ILE A 52 -0.90 0.05 -7.11
C ILE A 52 -0.09 -0.28 -5.87
N VAL A 53 -0.73 -0.23 -4.71
CA VAL A 53 -0.13 -0.60 -3.42
C VAL A 53 -0.63 -1.99 -3.04
N VAL A 54 0.30 -2.90 -2.76
CA VAL A 54 0.01 -4.26 -2.28
C VAL A 54 0.57 -4.40 -0.87
N GLY A 55 -0.28 -4.73 0.07
CA GLY A 55 0.09 -4.87 1.48
C GLY A 55 -0.74 -5.90 2.22
N SER A 56 -0.37 -6.15 3.47
CA SER A 56 -1.13 -7.04 4.36
C SER A 56 -2.36 -6.33 4.93
N ASN A 57 -3.40 -7.10 5.25
CA ASN A 57 -4.63 -6.53 5.84
C ASN A 57 -4.42 -5.97 7.26
N HIS A 58 -3.56 -6.55 8.08
CA HIS A 58 -3.34 -6.22 9.51
C HIS A 58 -4.62 -6.01 10.32
N PHE A 59 -5.72 -6.69 9.94
CA PHE A 59 -7.04 -6.55 10.57
C PHE A 59 -7.59 -5.11 10.57
N ARG A 60 -7.37 -4.35 9.48
CA ARG A 60 -7.93 -3.02 9.27
C ARG A 60 -9.14 -3.03 8.36
N GLY A 61 -9.04 -3.69 7.22
CA GLY A 61 -10.12 -3.80 6.26
C GLY A 61 -11.01 -5.03 6.48
N HIS A 62 -10.44 -6.14 6.97
CA HIS A 62 -11.15 -7.41 7.15
C HIS A 62 -10.75 -8.09 8.46
N TRP A 63 -11.69 -8.84 9.03
CA TRP A 63 -11.56 -9.59 10.28
C TRP A 63 -11.70 -11.10 10.02
N LEU A 64 -11.35 -11.93 11.01
CA LEU A 64 -11.34 -13.39 10.87
C LEU A 64 -12.71 -14.00 10.55
N ASP A 65 -13.80 -13.31 10.82
CA ASP A 65 -15.15 -13.73 10.50
C ASP A 65 -15.48 -13.61 9.00
N LEU A 66 -14.76 -12.72 8.30
CA LEU A 66 -14.86 -12.55 6.85
C LEU A 66 -13.52 -12.13 6.26
N MET A 67 -12.68 -13.09 5.91
CA MET A 67 -11.33 -12.86 5.39
C MET A 67 -11.19 -13.40 3.97
N PRO A 68 -11.33 -12.58 2.93
CA PRO A 68 -11.07 -13.00 1.56
C PRO A 68 -9.59 -13.28 1.33
N GLY A 69 -9.25 -14.06 0.32
CA GLY A 69 -7.88 -14.33 -0.07
C GLY A 69 -7.14 -13.06 -0.51
N PHE A 70 -7.82 -12.25 -1.32
CA PHE A 70 -7.34 -10.95 -1.77
C PHE A 70 -8.49 -9.94 -1.80
N THR A 71 -8.19 -8.67 -1.53
CA THR A 71 -9.15 -7.56 -1.65
C THR A 71 -8.53 -6.40 -2.39
N ILE A 72 -9.30 -5.80 -3.29
CA ILE A 72 -8.94 -4.54 -3.93
C ILE A 72 -9.88 -3.41 -3.46
N GLY A 73 -9.32 -2.27 -3.06
CA GLY A 73 -10.09 -1.06 -2.82
C GLY A 73 -10.46 -0.40 -4.14
N VAL A 74 -11.75 -0.20 -4.38
CA VAL A 74 -12.25 0.30 -5.67
C VAL A 74 -12.77 1.74 -5.62
N ASP A 75 -13.09 2.28 -4.43
CA ASP A 75 -13.67 3.62 -4.30
C ASP A 75 -13.07 4.37 -3.11
N ASP A 76 -13.69 4.35 -1.94
CA ASP A 76 -13.25 5.07 -0.77
C ASP A 76 -12.11 4.33 -0.05
N ILE A 77 -10.90 4.87 -0.11
CA ILE A 77 -9.74 4.33 0.57
C ILE A 77 -9.32 5.31 1.66
N PHE A 78 -9.22 4.83 2.89
CA PHE A 78 -8.87 5.64 4.04
C PHE A 78 -7.64 5.08 4.77
N SER A 79 -6.62 5.91 4.98
CA SER A 79 -5.49 5.55 5.84
C SER A 79 -5.84 5.79 7.30
N SER A 80 -5.63 4.80 8.16
CA SER A 80 -5.86 4.91 9.60
C SER A 80 -4.90 5.85 10.29
N GLY A 81 -3.74 6.11 9.72
CA GLY A 81 -2.72 6.99 10.27
C GLY A 81 -1.99 6.39 11.46
N GLU A 82 -1.75 5.09 11.45
CA GLU A 82 -1.06 4.41 12.55
C GLU A 82 0.41 4.79 12.64
N HIS A 83 0.93 4.68 13.86
CA HIS A 83 2.35 4.84 14.15
C HIS A 83 2.99 6.14 13.60
N GLY A 84 2.21 7.23 13.56
CA GLY A 84 2.70 8.53 13.11
C GLY A 84 2.71 8.72 11.59
N THR A 85 2.06 7.82 10.83
CA THR A 85 1.79 8.03 9.41
C THR A 85 0.61 8.99 9.23
N PRO A 86 0.50 9.69 8.09
CA PRO A 86 -0.65 10.55 7.83
C PRO A 86 -1.95 9.74 7.75
N SER A 87 -2.99 10.20 8.46
CA SER A 87 -4.34 9.66 8.34
C SER A 87 -5.17 10.46 7.34
N GLY A 88 -6.19 9.83 6.79
CA GLY A 88 -7.17 10.51 5.95
C GLY A 88 -7.48 9.78 4.65
N PRO A 89 -8.37 10.38 3.83
CA PRO A 89 -8.76 9.80 2.57
C PRO A 89 -7.57 9.76 1.60
N GLN A 90 -7.48 8.66 0.86
CA GLN A 90 -6.50 8.45 -0.20
C GLN A 90 -7.18 8.58 -1.55
N LYS A 91 -6.44 9.06 -2.55
CA LYS A 91 -6.96 9.16 -3.90
C LYS A 91 -7.17 7.76 -4.48
N ALA A 92 -8.41 7.43 -4.82
CA ALA A 92 -8.77 6.21 -5.50
C ALA A 92 -8.94 6.43 -7.02
N PHE A 93 -8.89 5.32 -7.78
CA PHE A 93 -9.12 5.28 -9.22
C PHE A 93 -10.14 4.18 -9.53
N PRO A 94 -11.43 4.39 -9.30
CA PRO A 94 -12.47 3.35 -9.37
C PRO A 94 -12.48 2.57 -10.67
N GLU A 95 -12.37 3.24 -11.81
CA GLU A 95 -12.37 2.59 -13.13
C GLU A 95 -11.18 1.64 -13.31
N ILE A 96 -9.98 2.08 -12.90
CA ILE A 96 -8.77 1.25 -12.98
C ILE A 96 -8.87 0.06 -12.02
N SER A 97 -9.31 0.31 -10.79
CA SER A 97 -9.43 -0.70 -9.75
C SER A 97 -10.46 -1.78 -10.12
N LEU A 98 -11.62 -1.39 -10.62
CA LEU A 98 -12.66 -2.34 -11.09
C LEU A 98 -12.20 -3.13 -12.32
N SER A 99 -11.54 -2.48 -13.26
CA SER A 99 -10.98 -3.15 -14.44
C SER A 99 -9.93 -4.19 -14.03
N LEU A 100 -9.06 -3.85 -13.09
CA LEU A 100 -8.05 -4.76 -12.56
C LEU A 100 -8.70 -5.92 -11.79
N ALA A 101 -9.68 -5.65 -10.93
CA ALA A 101 -10.41 -6.68 -10.18
C ALA A 101 -11.07 -7.69 -11.13
N ASN A 102 -11.80 -7.23 -12.14
CA ASN A 102 -12.44 -8.10 -13.12
C ASN A 102 -11.40 -8.93 -13.88
N HIS A 103 -10.31 -8.32 -14.32
CA HIS A 103 -9.24 -9.06 -15.01
C HIS A 103 -8.64 -10.16 -14.12
N LEU A 104 -8.42 -9.90 -12.84
CA LEU A 104 -7.90 -10.89 -11.90
C LEU A 104 -8.88 -12.04 -11.69
N VAL A 105 -10.18 -11.75 -11.51
CA VAL A 105 -11.22 -12.77 -11.42
C VAL A 105 -11.28 -13.64 -12.68
N ASP A 106 -11.25 -13.04 -13.86
CA ASP A 106 -11.26 -13.74 -15.16
C ASP A 106 -10.02 -14.64 -15.33
N ASN A 107 -8.94 -14.35 -14.62
CA ASN A 107 -7.70 -15.14 -14.61
C ASN A 107 -7.55 -16.06 -13.39
N GLY A 108 -8.65 -16.33 -12.67
CA GLY A 108 -8.73 -17.34 -11.62
C GLY A 108 -8.26 -16.89 -10.23
N PHE A 109 -8.08 -15.59 -10.00
CA PHE A 109 -7.84 -15.08 -8.65
C PHE A 109 -9.14 -14.98 -7.86
N ASP A 110 -9.11 -15.44 -6.61
CA ASP A 110 -10.23 -15.27 -5.66
C ASP A 110 -10.17 -13.86 -5.07
N MET A 111 -10.80 -12.92 -5.77
CA MET A 111 -10.78 -11.49 -5.43
C MET A 111 -12.10 -11.04 -4.83
N ALA A 112 -12.01 -10.37 -3.68
CA ALA A 112 -13.05 -9.46 -3.22
C ALA A 112 -12.74 -8.03 -3.64
N PHE A 113 -13.75 -7.19 -3.76
CA PHE A 113 -13.57 -5.75 -3.87
C PHE A 113 -14.32 -5.01 -2.77
N SER A 114 -13.77 -3.91 -2.32
CA SER A 114 -14.35 -3.08 -1.27
C SER A 114 -14.56 -1.66 -1.79
N THR A 115 -15.76 -1.13 -1.62
CA THR A 115 -16.08 0.27 -1.89
C THR A 115 -15.69 1.19 -0.74
N HIS A 116 -15.30 0.62 0.40
CA HIS A 116 -14.73 1.34 1.53
C HIS A 116 -13.63 0.48 2.15
N LEU A 117 -12.37 0.85 1.92
CA LEU A 117 -11.22 0.10 2.42
C LEU A 117 -10.40 0.95 3.38
N VAL A 118 -10.17 0.43 4.59
CA VAL A 118 -9.25 1.04 5.55
C VAL A 118 -7.89 0.34 5.43
N ILE A 119 -6.85 1.15 5.28
CA ILE A 119 -5.44 0.72 5.26
C ILE A 119 -4.68 1.34 6.43
N ASP A 120 -3.58 0.74 6.85
CA ASP A 120 -2.66 1.25 7.88
C ASP A 120 -1.53 2.13 7.30
#